data_82d152cda0d561cc785986f42de9b226
#
_entry.id   82d152cda0d561cc785986f42de9b226
#
_cell.length_a   1.000
_cell.length_b   1.000
_cell.length_c   1.000
_cell.angle_alpha   90.00
_cell.angle_beta   90.00
_cell.angle_gamma   90.00
#
_symmetry.space_group_name_H-M   'P 1'
#
loop_
_entity.id
_entity.type
_entity.pdbx_description
1 polymer ?
#
loop_
_entity_poly.entity_id
_entity_poly.type
_entity_poly.pdbx_seq_one_letter_code
_entity_poly.pdbx_strand_id
1 'polypeptide(L)'
;MCKKFIFVLLFILKGGNFIKNNLYFNTGELSIVIKELKCKMIKEIKNEFYYGRSRKGSRKKFNVQLSHLREQIADLIGAYSEEITITDNTTFGLNIVLNGMKFNTGDEIITTSMEHLASISPLINLKNKKSVVIKEYKVKQRFNIKELEDLITCKTKMIVISHIFWKTGEVVPIKEVIDIAHSRGMKVLVDGAQAAGSYPVNLHNINADFYCFPAHKWLYGPEGLGFLFVRKNIQKDLDIIFSGISTFEYFNDYNDYSIQDNGQRWELGTMFRPSVYGMNDVLKYLTGSRKIESVYIKTQSLNNYMKCLVSDIANISIVTDNNYNICTLTFPENINCKALKEHLEFFSIFTKDIVDINAIRVSLSFINNEEDIQFLLKKIKEYMEE
;
A
#
# COMPACT_ATOMS: atom_id res chain seq x y z
N MET A 1 -14.91 8.58 33.20
CA MET A 1 -13.85 9.55 32.85
C MET A 1 -12.55 9.35 33.65
N CYS A 2 -12.57 9.17 34.98
CA CYS A 2 -11.34 9.02 35.77
C CYS A 2 -10.42 7.84 35.43
N LYS A 3 -10.94 6.67 35.05
CA LYS A 3 -10.11 5.49 34.74
C LYS A 3 -9.28 5.65 33.46
N LYS A 4 -9.80 6.35 32.41
CA LYS A 4 -9.04 6.66 31.18
C LYS A 4 -7.83 7.58 31.44
N PHE A 5 -7.99 8.56 32.31
CA PHE A 5 -6.91 9.50 32.65
C PHE A 5 -5.77 8.85 33.43
N ILE A 6 -6.09 7.94 34.35
CA ILE A 6 -5.09 7.22 35.16
C ILE A 6 -4.26 6.26 34.28
N PHE A 7 -4.89 5.61 33.26
CA PHE A 7 -4.19 4.70 32.35
C PHE A 7 -3.21 5.45 31.43
N VAL A 8 -3.62 6.59 30.87
CA VAL A 8 -2.75 7.46 30.05
C VAL A 8 -1.59 8.02 30.89
N LEU A 9 -1.84 8.42 32.14
CA LEU A 9 -0.80 8.93 33.04
C LEU A 9 0.22 7.83 33.42
N LEU A 10 -0.24 6.62 33.70
CA LEU A 10 0.63 5.46 33.99
C LEU A 10 1.46 5.04 32.76
N PHE A 11 0.92 5.20 31.55
CA PHE A 11 1.61 4.93 30.28
C PHE A 11 2.77 5.92 30.04
N ILE A 12 2.53 7.21 30.28
CA ILE A 12 3.54 8.28 30.14
C ILE A 12 4.66 8.13 31.20
N LEU A 13 4.32 7.72 32.41
CA LEU A 13 5.28 7.58 33.51
C LEU A 13 6.17 6.32 33.39
N LYS A 14 5.76 5.29 32.63
CA LYS A 14 6.54 4.03 32.51
C LYS A 14 7.55 4.00 31.37
N GLY A 15 7.68 5.07 30.56
CA GLY A 15 8.67 5.11 29.46
C GLY A 15 8.54 3.92 28.49
N GLY A 16 7.32 3.35 28.35
CA GLY A 16 7.08 2.11 27.67
C GLY A 16 7.32 2.21 26.15
N ASN A 17 8.03 1.26 25.60
CA ASN A 17 8.06 1.05 24.15
C ASN A 17 6.63 0.71 23.68
N PHE A 18 6.09 1.46 22.72
CA PHE A 18 4.77 1.22 22.15
C PHE A 18 4.57 -0.28 21.80
N ILE A 19 5.60 -0.92 21.25
CA ILE A 19 5.61 -2.32 20.84
C ILE A 19 5.46 -3.32 22.00
N LYS A 20 5.90 -2.96 23.22
CA LYS A 20 5.87 -3.91 24.36
C LYS A 20 4.50 -4.06 25.05
N ASN A 21 3.60 -3.09 24.86
CA ASN A 21 2.34 -3.01 25.60
C ASN A 21 1.10 -2.94 24.69
N ASN A 22 1.27 -2.97 23.35
CA ASN A 22 0.17 -2.84 22.38
C ASN A 22 0.20 -3.98 21.40
N LEU A 23 -0.97 -4.56 21.12
CA LEU A 23 -1.17 -5.53 20.06
C LEU A 23 -1.59 -4.80 18.80
N TYR A 24 -0.74 -4.83 17.78
CA TYR A 24 -0.96 -4.06 16.56
C TYR A 24 -1.30 -4.96 15.37
N PHE A 25 -2.55 -4.89 14.95
CA PHE A 25 -3.13 -5.65 13.83
C PHE A 25 -3.64 -4.72 12.71
N ASN A 26 -3.04 -3.55 12.56
CA ASN A 26 -3.52 -2.55 11.60
C ASN A 26 -2.46 -2.11 10.57
N THR A 27 -1.45 -2.94 10.31
CA THR A 27 -0.38 -2.68 9.32
C THR A 27 -0.93 -2.40 7.91
N GLY A 28 -2.07 -3.00 7.54
CA GLY A 28 -2.73 -2.74 6.27
C GLY A 28 -3.33 -1.34 6.10
N GLU A 29 -3.44 -0.53 7.17
CA GLU A 29 -3.78 0.89 7.11
C GLU A 29 -2.53 1.75 7.24
N LEU A 30 -1.78 1.57 8.32
CA LEU A 30 -0.56 2.28 8.63
C LEU A 30 0.33 1.37 9.49
N SER A 31 1.59 1.17 9.13
CA SER A 31 2.51 0.36 9.91
C SER A 31 3.01 1.06 11.17
N ILE A 32 3.54 0.29 12.12
CA ILE A 32 4.31 0.86 13.22
C ILE A 32 5.65 1.44 12.71
N VAL A 33 6.17 2.43 13.43
CA VAL A 33 7.52 2.96 13.18
C VAL A 33 8.56 2.01 13.79
N ILE A 34 9.26 1.26 12.95
CA ILE A 34 10.32 0.35 13.39
C ILE A 34 11.60 1.09 13.77
N LYS A 35 12.48 0.41 14.53
CA LYS A 35 13.73 0.99 15.07
C LYS A 35 14.63 1.57 13.97
N GLU A 36 14.77 0.85 12.86
CA GLU A 36 15.61 1.21 11.72
C GLU A 36 15.17 2.56 11.14
N LEU A 37 13.88 2.74 10.89
CA LEU A 37 13.31 3.99 10.41
C LEU A 37 13.54 5.14 11.42
N LYS A 38 13.12 4.93 12.67
CA LYS A 38 13.23 5.93 13.74
C LYS A 38 14.67 6.42 13.91
N CYS A 39 15.60 5.49 14.11
CA CYS A 39 16.99 5.85 14.41
C CYS A 39 17.65 6.60 13.24
N LYS A 40 17.37 6.17 12.01
CA LYS A 40 17.95 6.82 10.83
C LYS A 40 17.38 8.20 10.60
N MET A 41 16.05 8.36 10.65
CA MET A 41 15.41 9.68 10.48
C MET A 41 15.89 10.68 11.53
N ILE A 42 15.93 10.30 12.80
CA ILE A 42 16.43 11.17 13.89
C ILE A 42 17.90 11.57 13.63
N LYS A 43 18.74 10.62 13.21
CA LYS A 43 20.14 10.89 12.87
C LYS A 43 20.26 11.93 11.76
N GLU A 44 19.49 11.77 10.70
CA GLU A 44 19.57 12.70 9.55
C GLU A 44 18.98 14.09 9.90
N ILE A 45 17.90 14.17 10.69
CA ILE A 45 17.38 15.45 11.21
C ILE A 45 18.46 16.16 12.06
N LYS A 46 19.14 15.45 12.95
CA LYS A 46 20.25 15.99 13.75
C LYS A 46 21.42 16.46 12.86
N ASN A 47 21.77 15.68 11.84
CA ASN A 47 22.80 16.05 10.88
C ASN A 47 22.46 17.37 10.14
N GLU A 48 21.20 17.52 9.71
CA GLU A 48 20.74 18.76 9.06
C GLU A 48 20.72 19.94 10.03
N PHE A 49 20.38 19.72 11.28
CA PHE A 49 20.40 20.74 12.31
C PHE A 49 21.82 21.27 12.61
N TYR A 50 22.79 20.35 12.83
CA TYR A 50 24.13 20.74 13.22
C TYR A 50 25.00 21.24 12.04
N TYR A 51 24.80 20.67 10.84
CA TYR A 51 25.69 20.92 9.70
C TYR A 51 25.03 21.65 8.53
N GLY A 52 23.75 21.96 8.64
CA GLY A 52 22.95 22.59 7.57
C GLY A 52 22.68 21.67 6.38
N ARG A 53 21.64 22.03 5.61
CA ARG A 53 21.17 21.26 4.45
C ARG A 53 21.99 21.49 3.18
N SER A 54 22.66 22.66 3.05
CA SER A 54 23.35 23.11 1.83
C SER A 54 24.87 22.95 1.87
N ARG A 55 25.40 22.15 2.80
CA ARG A 55 26.84 21.90 2.88
C ARG A 55 27.39 21.28 1.60
N LYS A 56 28.67 21.54 1.30
CA LYS A 56 29.37 21.04 0.09
C LYS A 56 29.15 19.52 -0.07
N GLY A 57 28.69 19.11 -1.23
CA GLY A 57 28.47 17.70 -1.58
C GLY A 57 27.17 17.08 -1.02
N SER A 58 26.35 17.79 -0.21
CA SER A 58 25.12 17.23 0.36
C SER A 58 24.11 16.83 -0.71
N ARG A 59 23.96 17.62 -1.78
CA ARG A 59 23.09 17.31 -2.91
C ARG A 59 23.52 16.03 -3.64
N LYS A 60 24.82 15.91 -3.93
CA LYS A 60 25.37 14.70 -4.58
C LYS A 60 25.13 13.45 -3.73
N LYS A 61 25.38 13.54 -2.41
CA LYS A 61 25.10 12.44 -1.48
C LYS A 61 23.62 12.05 -1.45
N PHE A 62 22.72 13.02 -1.49
CA PHE A 62 21.29 12.77 -1.50
C PHE A 62 20.83 12.12 -2.80
N ASN A 63 21.36 12.56 -3.96
CA ASN A 63 21.06 11.93 -5.25
C ASN A 63 21.49 10.44 -5.28
N VAL A 64 22.64 10.11 -4.68
CA VAL A 64 23.06 8.70 -4.50
C VAL A 64 22.05 7.91 -3.66
N GLN A 65 21.48 8.52 -2.61
CA GLN A 65 20.45 7.84 -1.80
C GLN A 65 19.14 7.64 -2.56
N LEU A 66 18.76 8.57 -3.44
CA LEU A 66 17.61 8.42 -4.32
C LEU A 66 17.80 7.30 -5.35
N SER A 67 18.99 7.22 -5.97
CA SER A 67 19.31 6.13 -6.89
C SER A 67 19.29 4.78 -6.18
N HIS A 68 19.90 4.70 -5.01
CA HIS A 68 19.90 3.48 -4.20
C HIS A 68 18.49 3.07 -3.75
N LEU A 69 17.63 4.04 -3.42
CA LEU A 69 16.22 3.76 -3.08
C LEU A 69 15.48 3.12 -4.27
N ARG A 70 15.66 3.65 -5.49
CA ARG A 70 15.05 3.07 -6.69
C ARG A 70 15.55 1.66 -6.98
N GLU A 71 16.85 1.42 -6.84
CA GLU A 71 17.46 0.09 -7.00
C GLU A 71 16.85 -0.92 -6.01
N GLN A 72 16.82 -0.58 -4.72
CA GLN A 72 16.26 -1.46 -3.69
C GLN A 72 14.76 -1.75 -3.90
N ILE A 73 13.99 -0.75 -4.33
CA ILE A 73 12.57 -0.92 -4.65
C ILE A 73 12.40 -1.79 -5.91
N ALA A 74 13.20 -1.55 -6.93
CA ALA A 74 13.17 -2.34 -8.16
C ALA A 74 13.47 -3.82 -7.89
N ASP A 75 14.53 -4.10 -7.13
CA ASP A 75 14.88 -5.47 -6.70
C ASP A 75 13.74 -6.13 -5.93
N LEU A 76 13.08 -5.37 -5.04
CA LEU A 76 11.99 -5.86 -4.21
C LEU A 76 10.78 -6.35 -5.01
N ILE A 77 10.45 -5.68 -6.11
CA ILE A 77 9.23 -5.94 -6.90
C ILE A 77 9.52 -6.57 -8.27
N GLY A 78 10.78 -6.97 -8.53
CA GLY A 78 11.17 -7.57 -9.81
C GLY A 78 11.02 -6.62 -11.00
N ALA A 79 11.66 -5.44 -10.90
CA ALA A 79 11.65 -4.37 -11.89
C ALA A 79 13.06 -3.84 -12.14
N TYR A 80 13.23 -2.88 -13.07
CA TYR A 80 14.45 -2.10 -13.21
C TYR A 80 14.31 -0.74 -12.54
N SER A 81 15.41 -0.19 -12.01
CA SER A 81 15.41 1.10 -11.30
C SER A 81 14.92 2.26 -12.17
N GLU A 82 15.11 2.20 -13.47
CA GLU A 82 14.63 3.17 -14.46
C GLU A 82 13.10 3.17 -14.67
N GLU A 83 12.42 2.13 -14.17
CA GLU A 83 10.96 2.01 -14.20
C GLU A 83 10.29 2.56 -12.94
N ILE A 84 11.09 2.98 -11.93
CA ILE A 84 10.61 3.44 -10.63
C ILE A 84 10.57 4.96 -10.58
N THR A 85 9.39 5.49 -10.24
CA THR A 85 9.14 6.88 -9.86
C THR A 85 8.91 6.94 -8.35
N ILE A 86 9.63 7.80 -7.65
CA ILE A 86 9.38 8.07 -6.24
C ILE A 86 8.23 9.08 -6.14
N THR A 87 7.18 8.74 -5.41
CA THR A 87 5.97 9.55 -5.21
C THR A 87 5.73 9.82 -3.73
N ASP A 88 4.74 10.65 -3.40
CA ASP A 88 4.36 10.90 -2.00
C ASP A 88 3.54 9.74 -1.41
N ASN A 89 2.76 9.05 -2.24
CA ASN A 89 1.89 7.94 -1.84
C ASN A 89 1.29 7.23 -3.07
N THR A 90 0.54 6.16 -2.84
CA THR A 90 -0.18 5.41 -3.89
C THR A 90 -1.09 6.30 -4.71
N THR A 91 -1.89 7.15 -4.05
CA THR A 91 -2.88 8.03 -4.72
C THR A 91 -2.21 8.96 -5.73
N PHE A 92 -1.02 9.48 -5.41
CA PHE A 92 -0.27 10.34 -6.34
C PHE A 92 0.19 9.55 -7.57
N GLY A 93 0.70 8.33 -7.38
CA GLY A 93 1.06 7.43 -8.49
C GLY A 93 -0.13 7.11 -9.39
N LEU A 94 -1.29 6.78 -8.81
CA LEU A 94 -2.54 6.54 -9.55
C LEU A 94 -2.95 7.78 -10.37
N ASN A 95 -2.84 8.97 -9.79
CA ASN A 95 -3.14 10.23 -10.49
C ASN A 95 -2.17 10.51 -11.65
N ILE A 96 -0.87 10.22 -11.50
CA ILE A 96 0.10 10.34 -12.60
C ILE A 96 -0.37 9.50 -13.79
N VAL A 97 -0.71 8.24 -13.56
CA VAL A 97 -1.12 7.34 -14.66
C VAL A 97 -2.46 7.77 -15.26
N LEU A 98 -3.50 7.92 -14.43
CA LEU A 98 -4.86 8.21 -14.93
C LEU A 98 -4.96 9.55 -15.68
N ASN A 99 -4.23 10.58 -15.24
CA ASN A 99 -4.25 11.86 -15.94
C ASN A 99 -3.24 11.94 -17.09
N GLY A 100 -2.14 11.16 -17.04
CA GLY A 100 -1.14 11.10 -18.11
C GLY A 100 -1.53 10.23 -19.29
N MET A 101 -2.44 9.27 -19.09
CA MET A 101 -2.97 8.44 -20.18
C MET A 101 -3.92 9.26 -21.08
N LYS A 102 -3.85 8.96 -22.39
CA LYS A 102 -4.71 9.58 -23.39
C LYS A 102 -6.03 8.85 -23.47
N PHE A 103 -7.10 9.51 -23.05
CA PHE A 103 -8.47 9.03 -23.14
C PHE A 103 -9.30 9.98 -24.01
N ASN A 104 -10.18 9.40 -24.83
CA ASN A 104 -11.20 10.11 -25.58
C ASN A 104 -12.54 10.04 -24.83
N THR A 105 -13.45 10.97 -25.15
CA THR A 105 -14.83 10.91 -24.67
C THR A 105 -15.48 9.58 -25.02
N GLY A 106 -16.05 8.91 -24.00
CA GLY A 106 -16.70 7.62 -24.15
C GLY A 106 -15.76 6.40 -24.07
N ASP A 107 -14.45 6.59 -23.95
CA ASP A 107 -13.54 5.48 -23.59
C ASP A 107 -13.93 4.92 -22.22
N GLU A 108 -13.82 3.60 -22.07
CA GLU A 108 -14.25 2.89 -20.88
C GLU A 108 -13.06 2.47 -20.01
N ILE A 109 -13.24 2.62 -18.69
CA ILE A 109 -12.32 2.10 -17.67
C ILE A 109 -13.10 1.15 -16.78
N ILE A 110 -12.61 -0.09 -16.64
CA ILE A 110 -13.18 -1.07 -15.71
C ILE A 110 -12.47 -0.96 -14.36
N THR A 111 -13.24 -1.00 -13.30
CA THR A 111 -12.75 -1.07 -11.91
C THR A 111 -13.63 -1.98 -11.08
N THR A 112 -13.32 -2.20 -9.79
CA THR A 112 -14.12 -3.09 -8.93
C THR A 112 -14.79 -2.34 -7.78
N SER A 113 -15.85 -2.92 -7.21
CA SER A 113 -16.51 -2.42 -5.99
C SER A 113 -15.65 -2.57 -4.73
N MET A 114 -14.51 -3.24 -4.83
CA MET A 114 -13.58 -3.48 -3.71
C MET A 114 -12.42 -2.47 -3.65
N GLU A 115 -12.39 -1.49 -4.55
CA GLU A 115 -11.31 -0.53 -4.59
C GLU A 115 -11.32 0.43 -3.40
N HIS A 116 -10.14 0.88 -3.02
CA HIS A 116 -9.98 1.92 -2.03
C HIS A 116 -10.29 3.31 -2.62
N LEU A 117 -10.70 4.27 -1.78
CA LEU A 117 -10.95 5.66 -2.20
C LEU A 117 -9.75 6.30 -2.91
N ALA A 118 -8.53 5.84 -2.64
CA ALA A 118 -7.32 6.25 -3.35
C ALA A 118 -7.39 6.02 -4.86
N SER A 119 -8.07 4.95 -5.30
CA SER A 119 -8.31 4.62 -6.71
C SER A 119 -9.61 5.22 -7.23
N ILE A 120 -10.67 5.20 -6.42
CA ILE A 120 -12.00 5.69 -6.81
C ILE A 120 -12.00 7.20 -7.06
N SER A 121 -11.38 8.00 -6.19
CA SER A 121 -11.38 9.45 -6.30
C SER A 121 -10.73 9.96 -7.59
N PRO A 122 -9.53 9.49 -8.01
CA PRO A 122 -8.96 9.85 -9.30
C PRO A 122 -9.83 9.44 -10.49
N LEU A 123 -10.50 8.27 -10.44
CA LEU A 123 -11.40 7.81 -11.49
C LEU A 123 -12.63 8.74 -11.64
N ILE A 124 -13.23 9.15 -10.52
CA ILE A 124 -14.35 10.11 -10.54
C ILE A 124 -13.90 11.46 -11.15
N ASN A 125 -12.72 11.96 -10.74
CA ASN A 125 -12.16 13.18 -11.30
C ASN A 125 -11.92 13.07 -12.81
N LEU A 126 -11.36 11.95 -13.26
CA LEU A 126 -11.12 11.69 -14.69
C LEU A 126 -12.44 11.62 -15.48
N LYS A 127 -13.45 10.90 -14.96
CA LYS A 127 -14.81 10.87 -15.53
C LYS A 127 -15.36 12.26 -15.75
N ASN A 128 -15.26 13.14 -14.75
CA ASN A 128 -15.78 14.49 -14.82
C ASN A 128 -15.00 15.38 -15.80
N LYS A 129 -13.69 15.18 -15.95
CA LYS A 129 -12.83 16.02 -16.81
C LYS A 129 -12.81 15.57 -18.27
N LYS A 130 -12.79 14.25 -18.52
CA LYS A 130 -12.59 13.69 -19.88
C LYS A 130 -13.79 12.92 -20.40
N SER A 131 -14.91 12.89 -19.66
CA SER A 131 -16.13 12.15 -20.05
C SER A 131 -15.90 10.68 -20.39
N VAL A 132 -14.96 10.03 -19.69
CA VAL A 132 -14.78 8.58 -19.75
C VAL A 132 -15.91 7.88 -19.01
N VAL A 133 -16.19 6.63 -19.39
CA VAL A 133 -17.19 5.78 -18.75
C VAL A 133 -16.51 4.85 -17.76
N ILE A 134 -16.90 4.93 -16.50
CA ILE A 134 -16.41 3.99 -15.49
C ILE A 134 -17.39 2.82 -15.36
N LYS A 135 -16.90 1.61 -15.63
CA LYS A 135 -17.62 0.36 -15.46
C LYS A 135 -17.18 -0.32 -14.17
N GLU A 136 -18.10 -0.44 -13.23
CA GLU A 136 -17.83 -1.10 -11.96
C GLU A 136 -18.19 -2.58 -12.03
N TYR A 137 -17.19 -3.46 -11.87
CA TYR A 137 -17.41 -4.87 -11.59
C TYR A 137 -17.78 -5.03 -10.10
N LYS A 138 -19.01 -5.44 -9.84
CA LYS A 138 -19.50 -5.68 -8.48
C LYS A 138 -19.10 -7.07 -8.00
N VAL A 139 -18.02 -7.14 -7.23
CA VAL A 139 -17.56 -8.37 -6.57
C VAL A 139 -18.59 -8.77 -5.50
N LYS A 140 -19.25 -9.90 -5.68
CA LYS A 140 -20.30 -10.37 -4.76
C LYS A 140 -19.71 -11.10 -3.55
N GLN A 141 -19.14 -12.28 -3.78
CA GLN A 141 -18.53 -13.11 -2.72
C GLN A 141 -17.02 -13.22 -2.93
N ARG A 142 -16.59 -13.53 -4.16
CA ARG A 142 -15.19 -13.64 -4.58
C ARG A 142 -15.00 -13.01 -5.94
N PHE A 143 -13.76 -12.61 -6.20
CA PHE A 143 -13.37 -12.13 -7.52
C PHE A 143 -13.53 -13.26 -8.55
N ASN A 144 -14.23 -12.96 -9.64
CA ASN A 144 -14.42 -13.86 -10.77
C ASN A 144 -13.93 -13.18 -12.05
N ILE A 145 -12.87 -13.72 -12.62
CA ILE A 145 -12.23 -13.14 -13.80
C ILE A 145 -13.15 -13.12 -15.02
N LYS A 146 -14.05 -14.11 -15.17
CA LYS A 146 -15.03 -14.14 -16.23
C LYS A 146 -16.04 -13.00 -16.15
N GLU A 147 -16.55 -12.71 -14.95
CA GLU A 147 -17.49 -11.60 -14.76
C GLU A 147 -16.82 -10.24 -15.05
N LEU A 148 -15.52 -10.09 -14.76
CA LEU A 148 -14.75 -8.91 -15.17
C LEU A 148 -14.57 -8.87 -16.69
N GLU A 149 -14.26 -10.00 -17.32
CA GLU A 149 -14.07 -10.13 -18.76
C GLU A 149 -15.33 -9.78 -19.54
N ASP A 150 -16.52 -10.16 -19.04
CA ASP A 150 -17.82 -9.89 -19.67
C ASP A 150 -18.15 -8.38 -19.74
N LEU A 151 -17.49 -7.54 -18.93
CA LEU A 151 -17.63 -6.09 -18.99
C LEU A 151 -16.80 -5.43 -20.10
N ILE A 152 -15.86 -6.15 -20.71
CA ILE A 152 -14.94 -5.60 -21.70
C ILE A 152 -15.65 -5.38 -23.03
N THR A 153 -15.48 -4.20 -23.61
CA THR A 153 -15.97 -3.87 -24.97
C THR A 153 -14.83 -3.31 -25.82
N CYS A 154 -15.09 -3.02 -27.09
CA CYS A 154 -14.12 -2.36 -27.98
C CYS A 154 -13.73 -0.93 -27.54
N LYS A 155 -14.50 -0.31 -26.62
CA LYS A 155 -14.21 1.01 -26.03
C LYS A 155 -13.37 0.93 -24.75
N THR A 156 -13.19 -0.25 -24.17
CA THR A 156 -12.42 -0.42 -22.94
C THR A 156 -10.94 -0.17 -23.21
N LYS A 157 -10.34 0.76 -22.47
CA LYS A 157 -8.93 1.16 -22.61
C LYS A 157 -8.06 0.74 -21.46
N MET A 158 -8.64 0.63 -20.26
CA MET A 158 -7.88 0.37 -19.04
C MET A 158 -8.71 -0.43 -18.03
N ILE A 159 -8.02 -1.26 -17.26
CA ILE A 159 -8.52 -1.85 -16.02
C ILE A 159 -7.75 -1.22 -14.87
N VAL A 160 -8.45 -0.74 -13.84
CA VAL A 160 -7.88 -0.22 -12.57
C VAL A 160 -8.32 -1.13 -11.45
N ILE A 161 -7.37 -1.82 -10.82
CA ILE A 161 -7.68 -2.90 -9.88
C ILE A 161 -6.63 -3.04 -8.79
N SER A 162 -7.06 -3.33 -7.58
CA SER A 162 -6.16 -3.68 -6.47
C SER A 162 -5.60 -5.08 -6.65
N HIS A 163 -4.29 -5.27 -6.35
CA HIS A 163 -3.67 -6.60 -6.31
C HIS A 163 -4.26 -7.45 -5.18
N ILE A 164 -4.54 -6.82 -4.05
CA ILE A 164 -5.18 -7.44 -2.89
C ILE A 164 -6.24 -6.48 -2.38
N PHE A 165 -7.46 -6.98 -2.25
CA PHE A 165 -8.57 -6.16 -1.77
C PHE A 165 -8.40 -5.78 -0.31
N TRP A 166 -8.41 -4.49 -0.03
CA TRP A 166 -8.13 -3.93 1.28
C TRP A 166 -9.15 -4.29 2.36
N LYS A 167 -10.42 -4.56 1.96
CA LYS A 167 -11.50 -4.95 2.88
C LYS A 167 -11.40 -6.41 3.29
N THR A 168 -11.07 -7.28 2.35
CA THR A 168 -11.23 -8.73 2.51
C THR A 168 -9.92 -9.49 2.56
N GLY A 169 -8.83 -8.89 2.05
CA GLY A 169 -7.54 -9.57 1.89
C GLY A 169 -7.52 -10.54 0.71
N GLU A 170 -8.55 -10.58 -0.14
CA GLU A 170 -8.58 -11.44 -1.31
C GLU A 170 -7.49 -11.04 -2.32
N VAL A 171 -6.69 -12.02 -2.73
CA VAL A 171 -5.64 -11.84 -3.74
C VAL A 171 -6.24 -11.99 -5.12
N VAL A 172 -6.15 -10.95 -5.93
CA VAL A 172 -6.62 -10.96 -7.33
C VAL A 172 -5.58 -11.62 -8.22
N PRO A 173 -5.95 -12.49 -9.16
CA PRO A 173 -5.04 -13.12 -10.12
C PRO A 173 -4.58 -12.10 -11.18
N ILE A 174 -3.73 -11.15 -10.76
CA ILE A 174 -3.34 -9.97 -11.55
C ILE A 174 -2.69 -10.36 -12.88
N LYS A 175 -1.90 -11.46 -12.92
CA LYS A 175 -1.31 -11.92 -14.18
C LYS A 175 -2.39 -12.28 -15.21
N GLU A 176 -3.41 -13.00 -14.80
CA GLU A 176 -4.52 -13.39 -15.70
C GLU A 176 -5.31 -12.15 -16.16
N VAL A 177 -5.55 -11.18 -15.26
CA VAL A 177 -6.19 -9.89 -15.61
C VAL A 177 -5.36 -9.14 -16.67
N ILE A 178 -4.03 -9.10 -16.49
CA ILE A 178 -3.12 -8.45 -17.44
C ILE A 178 -3.13 -9.17 -18.78
N ASP A 179 -3.07 -10.51 -18.79
CA ASP A 179 -3.05 -11.30 -20.02
C ASP A 179 -4.34 -11.07 -20.84
N ILE A 180 -5.50 -11.04 -20.18
CA ILE A 180 -6.79 -10.70 -20.83
C ILE A 180 -6.78 -9.26 -21.35
N ALA A 181 -6.31 -8.30 -20.56
CA ALA A 181 -6.26 -6.90 -20.98
C ALA A 181 -5.35 -6.71 -22.21
N HIS A 182 -4.15 -7.28 -22.17
CA HIS A 182 -3.16 -7.17 -23.25
C HIS A 182 -3.62 -7.86 -24.53
N SER A 183 -4.33 -8.99 -24.46
CA SER A 183 -4.90 -9.65 -25.64
C SER A 183 -5.91 -8.79 -26.40
N ARG A 184 -6.43 -7.74 -25.77
CA ARG A 184 -7.39 -6.77 -26.31
C ARG A 184 -6.83 -5.35 -26.45
N GLY A 185 -5.51 -5.18 -26.32
CA GLY A 185 -4.83 -3.89 -26.47
C GLY A 185 -5.09 -2.89 -25.33
N MET A 186 -5.57 -3.36 -24.17
CA MET A 186 -5.83 -2.55 -22.99
C MET A 186 -4.63 -2.48 -22.06
N LYS A 187 -4.59 -1.50 -21.17
CA LYS A 187 -3.61 -1.35 -20.10
C LYS A 187 -4.20 -1.70 -18.73
N VAL A 188 -3.34 -2.10 -17.79
CA VAL A 188 -3.74 -2.39 -16.42
C VAL A 188 -2.97 -1.49 -15.46
N LEU A 189 -3.71 -0.74 -14.63
CA LEU A 189 -3.18 0.03 -13.49
C LEU A 189 -3.50 -0.72 -12.22
N VAL A 190 -2.45 -1.18 -11.52
CA VAL A 190 -2.59 -1.99 -10.32
C VAL A 190 -2.33 -1.15 -9.07
N ASP A 191 -3.28 -1.12 -8.14
CA ASP A 191 -3.05 -0.66 -6.77
C ASP A 191 -2.41 -1.81 -5.97
N GLY A 192 -1.12 -1.69 -5.71
CA GLY A 192 -0.31 -2.66 -4.98
C GLY A 192 -0.18 -2.36 -3.48
N ALA A 193 -0.98 -1.43 -2.95
CA ALA A 193 -0.82 -0.93 -1.58
C ALA A 193 -0.93 -2.01 -0.50
N GLN A 194 -1.63 -3.10 -0.74
CA GLN A 194 -1.73 -4.22 0.19
C GLN A 194 -0.75 -5.36 -0.14
N ALA A 195 -0.12 -5.37 -1.33
CA ALA A 195 0.76 -6.44 -1.76
C ALA A 195 2.25 -6.14 -1.57
N ALA A 196 2.70 -4.95 -1.98
CA ALA A 196 4.12 -4.60 -1.94
C ALA A 196 4.67 -4.62 -0.50
N GLY A 197 5.65 -5.49 -0.26
CA GLY A 197 6.28 -5.68 1.07
C GLY A 197 5.66 -6.79 1.94
N SER A 198 4.57 -7.42 1.49
CA SER A 198 3.86 -8.46 2.25
C SER A 198 3.49 -9.70 1.44
N TYR A 199 3.48 -9.56 0.13
CA TYR A 199 3.20 -10.61 -0.84
C TYR A 199 4.34 -10.66 -1.86
N PRO A 200 4.78 -11.84 -2.30
CA PRO A 200 5.79 -11.93 -3.34
C PRO A 200 5.30 -11.32 -4.66
N VAL A 201 5.95 -10.26 -5.11
CA VAL A 201 5.63 -9.54 -6.34
C VAL A 201 6.82 -9.57 -7.28
N ASN A 202 6.58 -9.91 -8.55
CA ASN A 202 7.56 -9.73 -9.61
C ASN A 202 6.85 -9.14 -10.84
N LEU A 203 7.04 -7.83 -11.05
CA LEU A 203 6.28 -7.06 -12.04
C LEU A 203 6.64 -7.42 -13.48
N HIS A 204 7.89 -7.83 -13.76
CA HIS A 204 8.27 -8.33 -15.06
C HIS A 204 7.61 -9.67 -15.37
N ASN A 205 7.60 -10.61 -14.40
CA ASN A 205 6.99 -11.93 -14.60
C ASN A 205 5.47 -11.86 -14.86
N ILE A 206 4.77 -10.96 -14.18
CA ILE A 206 3.33 -10.74 -14.39
C ILE A 206 3.03 -9.82 -15.57
N ASN A 207 4.07 -9.29 -16.22
CA ASN A 207 3.94 -8.38 -17.36
C ASN A 207 3.15 -7.09 -17.04
N ALA A 208 3.31 -6.49 -15.82
CA ALA A 208 2.58 -5.32 -15.35
C ALA A 208 2.84 -4.06 -16.20
N ASP A 209 1.84 -3.24 -16.48
CA ASP A 209 1.99 -1.92 -17.11
C ASP A 209 2.33 -0.83 -16.09
N PHE A 210 1.48 -0.68 -15.08
CA PHE A 210 1.59 0.30 -14.00
C PHE A 210 1.29 -0.35 -12.64
N TYR A 211 2.06 0.03 -11.62
CA TYR A 211 1.89 -0.50 -10.28
C TYR A 211 2.22 0.55 -9.22
N CYS A 212 1.26 0.87 -8.33
CA CYS A 212 1.42 1.92 -7.32
C CYS A 212 1.36 1.35 -5.91
N PHE A 213 2.22 1.81 -4.99
CA PHE A 213 2.19 1.38 -3.59
C PHE A 213 2.87 2.40 -2.67
N PRO A 214 2.50 2.42 -1.35
CA PRO A 214 3.05 3.34 -0.39
C PRO A 214 4.19 2.70 0.41
N ALA A 215 5.03 3.54 1.04
CA ALA A 215 6.05 3.07 1.98
C ALA A 215 5.49 2.73 3.37
N HIS A 216 4.45 3.41 3.84
CA HIS A 216 3.97 3.42 5.23
C HIS A 216 3.09 2.23 5.64
N LYS A 217 2.87 1.25 4.75
CA LYS A 217 2.12 0.03 5.08
C LYS A 217 3.10 -1.13 5.32
N TRP A 218 3.11 -2.09 4.44
CA TRP A 218 3.86 -3.33 4.57
C TRP A 218 5.36 -3.20 4.38
N LEU A 219 5.82 -2.03 3.92
CA LEU A 219 7.25 -1.70 3.85
C LEU A 219 7.76 -0.99 5.11
N TYR A 220 6.91 -0.71 6.11
CA TYR A 220 7.32 -0.07 7.38
C TYR A 220 8.09 1.24 7.22
N GLY A 221 7.92 1.89 6.07
CA GLY A 221 8.53 3.15 5.72
C GLY A 221 7.76 4.37 6.24
N PRO A 222 8.25 5.57 5.95
CA PRO A 222 7.60 6.81 6.38
C PRO A 222 6.35 7.12 5.57
N GLU A 223 5.41 7.86 6.16
CA GLU A 223 4.37 8.58 5.43
C GLU A 223 5.01 9.64 4.53
N GLY A 224 4.29 10.08 3.49
CA GLY A 224 4.80 11.03 2.51
C GLY A 224 5.84 10.42 1.56
N LEU A 225 5.86 9.09 1.44
CA LEU A 225 6.70 8.36 0.50
C LEU A 225 5.91 7.19 -0.11
N GLY A 226 6.00 7.04 -1.42
CA GLY A 226 5.41 5.96 -2.18
C GLY A 226 6.16 5.73 -3.49
N PHE A 227 5.66 4.81 -4.30
CA PHE A 227 6.33 4.40 -5.53
C PHE A 227 5.32 4.12 -6.63
N LEU A 228 5.69 4.46 -7.84
CA LEU A 228 5.01 4.11 -9.07
C LEU A 228 6.00 3.36 -9.97
N PHE A 229 5.64 2.18 -10.40
CA PHE A 229 6.27 1.45 -11.48
C PHE A 229 5.57 1.81 -12.80
N VAL A 230 6.36 2.19 -13.80
CA VAL A 230 5.90 2.34 -15.19
C VAL A 230 6.83 1.53 -16.08
N ARG A 231 6.30 0.51 -16.75
CA ARG A 231 7.12 -0.32 -17.62
C ARG A 231 7.85 0.51 -18.67
N LYS A 232 9.13 0.23 -18.89
CA LYS A 232 10.04 1.01 -19.75
C LYS A 232 9.48 1.28 -21.14
N ASN A 233 8.94 0.28 -21.80
CA ASN A 233 8.48 0.40 -23.19
C ASN A 233 7.23 1.26 -23.37
N ILE A 234 6.47 1.54 -22.30
CA ILE A 234 5.27 2.38 -22.35
C ILE A 234 5.45 3.75 -21.67
N GLN A 235 6.64 4.05 -21.16
CA GLN A 235 6.92 5.35 -20.53
C GLN A 235 6.67 6.53 -21.46
N LYS A 236 6.88 6.35 -22.77
CA LYS A 236 6.65 7.40 -23.78
C LYS A 236 5.17 7.65 -24.07
N ASP A 237 4.30 6.70 -23.76
CA ASP A 237 2.85 6.80 -23.96
C ASP A 237 2.16 7.53 -22.80
N LEU A 238 2.87 7.76 -21.71
CA LEU A 238 2.36 8.42 -20.51
C LEU A 238 2.85 9.88 -20.45
N ASP A 239 1.93 10.82 -20.61
CA ASP A 239 2.23 12.26 -20.57
C ASP A 239 2.72 12.70 -19.18
N ILE A 240 3.55 13.73 -19.14
CA ILE A 240 4.02 14.36 -17.90
C ILE A 240 3.00 15.42 -17.50
N ILE A 241 2.12 15.09 -16.56
CA ILE A 241 1.04 15.99 -16.09
C ILE A 241 1.51 17.01 -15.06
N PHE A 242 2.53 16.65 -14.28
CA PHE A 242 3.21 17.51 -13.33
C PHE A 242 4.70 17.41 -13.58
N SER A 243 5.35 18.51 -13.84
CA SER A 243 6.80 18.60 -14.07
C SER A 243 7.48 19.37 -12.95
N GLY A 244 8.70 18.97 -12.64
CA GLY A 244 9.53 19.63 -11.64
C GLY A 244 11.01 19.58 -12.02
N ILE A 245 11.90 19.94 -11.12
CA ILE A 245 13.33 19.95 -11.37
C ILE A 245 13.88 18.55 -11.73
N SER A 246 13.28 17.49 -11.22
CA SER A 246 13.71 16.12 -11.49
C SER A 246 13.26 15.61 -12.86
N THR A 247 12.33 16.28 -13.52
CA THR A 247 11.83 15.93 -14.87
C THR A 247 12.93 16.07 -15.92
N PHE A 248 13.84 17.02 -15.71
CA PHE A 248 14.89 17.29 -16.68
C PHE A 248 16.15 16.49 -16.37
N GLU A 249 16.70 15.85 -17.39
CA GLU A 249 18.05 15.34 -17.38
C GLU A 249 19.05 16.50 -17.51
N TYR A 250 18.73 17.43 -18.41
CA TYR A 250 19.49 18.62 -18.73
C TYR A 250 18.54 19.78 -19.02
N PHE A 251 18.88 20.98 -18.55
CA PHE A 251 18.19 22.21 -18.85
C PHE A 251 19.18 23.39 -18.92
N ASN A 252 19.24 24.06 -20.04
CA ASN A 252 19.96 25.30 -20.25
C ASN A 252 18.98 26.47 -20.41
N ASP A 253 18.07 26.37 -21.39
CA ASP A 253 17.01 27.35 -21.61
C ASP A 253 15.76 26.67 -22.22
N TYR A 254 14.72 27.46 -22.57
CA TYR A 254 13.44 26.96 -23.09
C TYR A 254 13.54 26.24 -24.46
N ASN A 255 14.67 26.37 -25.18
CA ASN A 255 14.90 25.72 -26.45
C ASN A 255 15.99 24.64 -26.38
N ASP A 256 16.69 24.55 -25.23
CA ASP A 256 17.83 23.65 -25.01
C ASP A 256 17.68 22.90 -23.69
N TYR A 257 16.97 21.79 -23.72
CA TYR A 257 16.74 20.90 -22.59
C TYR A 257 16.54 19.45 -23.05
N SER A 258 16.73 18.52 -22.15
CA SER A 258 16.30 17.12 -22.30
C SER A 258 15.50 16.65 -21.09
N ILE A 259 14.49 15.82 -21.34
CA ILE A 259 13.65 15.21 -20.32
C ILE A 259 14.23 13.83 -20.00
N GLN A 260 14.18 13.43 -18.73
CA GLN A 260 14.58 12.09 -18.29
C GLN A 260 13.91 11.00 -19.10
N ASP A 261 14.68 10.02 -19.59
CA ASP A 261 14.16 8.85 -20.27
C ASP A 261 13.95 7.67 -19.31
N ASN A 262 13.45 7.97 -18.11
CA ASN A 262 13.20 6.98 -17.05
C ASN A 262 12.13 7.48 -16.09
N GLY A 263 11.80 6.71 -15.04
CA GLY A 263 10.77 7.03 -14.06
C GLY A 263 10.93 8.37 -13.33
N GLN A 264 12.13 8.96 -13.30
CA GLN A 264 12.35 10.26 -12.67
C GLN A 264 11.60 11.40 -13.37
N ARG A 265 11.19 11.23 -14.63
CA ARG A 265 10.45 12.25 -15.41
C ARG A 265 9.14 12.70 -14.74
N TRP A 266 8.56 11.90 -13.86
CA TRP A 266 7.33 12.21 -13.12
C TRP A 266 7.59 12.67 -11.68
N GLU A 267 8.86 12.79 -11.25
CA GLU A 267 9.22 13.28 -9.92
C GLU A 267 9.28 14.80 -9.87
N LEU A 268 8.66 15.41 -8.86
CA LEU A 268 8.61 16.88 -8.76
C LEU A 268 9.91 17.50 -8.26
N GLY A 269 10.68 16.81 -7.42
CA GLY A 269 11.97 17.30 -6.94
C GLY A 269 12.13 17.25 -5.43
N THR A 270 12.05 18.38 -4.73
CA THR A 270 12.40 18.46 -3.31
C THR A 270 11.62 17.47 -2.45
N MET A 271 12.34 16.57 -1.80
CA MET A 271 11.80 15.57 -0.88
C MET A 271 12.31 15.78 0.54
N PHE A 272 11.59 15.26 1.53
CA PHE A 272 12.06 15.22 2.91
C PHE A 272 13.18 14.19 3.04
N ARG A 273 14.44 14.67 3.08
CA ARG A 273 15.64 13.81 3.06
C ARG A 273 15.64 12.70 4.11
N PRO A 274 15.29 12.98 5.40
CA PRO A 274 15.26 11.94 6.42
C PRO A 274 14.37 10.74 6.06
N SER A 275 13.27 10.94 5.33
CA SER A 275 12.40 9.85 4.85
C SER A 275 13.12 8.92 3.87
N VAL A 276 13.86 9.48 2.90
CA VAL A 276 14.62 8.72 1.91
C VAL A 276 15.73 7.89 2.58
N TYR A 277 16.50 8.53 3.46
CA TYR A 277 17.56 7.84 4.21
C TYR A 277 16.99 6.75 5.12
N GLY A 278 15.86 7.05 5.80
CA GLY A 278 15.16 6.10 6.66
C GLY A 278 14.65 4.89 5.89
N MET A 279 14.04 5.12 4.73
CA MET A 279 13.52 4.06 3.87
C MET A 279 14.61 3.13 3.35
N ASN A 280 15.78 3.67 2.96
CA ASN A 280 16.92 2.84 2.55
C ASN A 280 17.38 1.88 3.66
N ASP A 281 17.43 2.35 4.93
CA ASP A 281 17.80 1.49 6.06
C ASP A 281 16.71 0.45 6.36
N VAL A 282 15.42 0.80 6.20
CA VAL A 282 14.29 -0.14 6.34
C VAL A 282 14.34 -1.23 5.27
N LEU A 283 14.53 -0.85 3.99
CA LEU A 283 14.62 -1.82 2.90
C LEU A 283 15.79 -2.78 3.11
N LYS A 284 16.96 -2.27 3.49
CA LYS A 284 18.10 -3.12 3.84
C LYS A 284 17.79 -4.12 4.96
N TYR A 285 17.00 -3.72 5.96
CA TYR A 285 16.54 -4.62 7.02
C TYR A 285 15.58 -5.69 6.49
N LEU A 286 14.58 -5.29 5.68
CA LEU A 286 13.56 -6.20 5.14
C LEU A 286 14.12 -7.18 4.10
N THR A 287 15.10 -6.79 3.29
CA THR A 287 15.72 -7.66 2.28
C THR A 287 16.86 -8.51 2.84
N GLY A 288 17.50 -8.06 3.91
CA GLY A 288 18.63 -8.74 4.55
C GLY A 288 18.18 -9.67 5.68
N SER A 289 17.86 -9.10 6.84
CA SER A 289 17.58 -9.86 8.07
C SER A 289 16.18 -10.49 8.09
N ARG A 290 15.23 -9.92 7.33
CA ARG A 290 13.84 -10.39 7.24
C ARG A 290 13.40 -10.44 5.78
N LYS A 291 13.80 -11.51 5.10
CA LYS A 291 13.37 -11.75 3.71
C LYS A 291 11.84 -11.74 3.63
N ILE A 292 11.28 -11.00 2.67
CA ILE A 292 9.82 -10.89 2.48
C ILE A 292 9.15 -12.24 2.37
N GLU A 293 9.79 -13.22 1.72
CA GLU A 293 9.28 -14.60 1.63
C GLU A 293 9.10 -15.23 3.01
N SER A 294 10.07 -15.02 3.93
CA SER A 294 9.98 -15.53 5.31
C SER A 294 8.88 -14.84 6.10
N VAL A 295 8.68 -13.53 5.88
CA VAL A 295 7.56 -12.77 6.47
C VAL A 295 6.24 -13.31 5.93
N TYR A 296 6.14 -13.51 4.63
CA TYR A 296 4.95 -14.06 3.98
C TYR A 296 4.58 -15.44 4.53
N ILE A 297 5.55 -16.38 4.61
CA ILE A 297 5.33 -17.72 5.17
C ILE A 297 4.85 -17.64 6.62
N LYS A 298 5.49 -16.80 7.45
CA LYS A 298 5.07 -16.61 8.84
C LYS A 298 3.64 -16.09 8.93
N THR A 299 3.29 -15.07 8.15
CA THR A 299 1.96 -14.46 8.22
C THR A 299 0.86 -15.38 7.68
N GLN A 300 1.17 -16.23 6.70
CA GLN A 300 0.28 -17.31 6.27
C GLN A 300 0.00 -18.31 7.40
N SER A 301 1.06 -18.75 8.12
CA SER A 301 0.90 -19.64 9.27
C SER A 301 0.01 -19.02 10.34
N LEU A 302 0.24 -17.76 10.69
CA LEU A 302 -0.59 -17.02 11.66
C LEU A 302 -2.03 -16.86 11.18
N ASN A 303 -2.25 -16.63 9.88
CA ASN A 303 -3.61 -16.54 9.33
C ASN A 303 -4.33 -17.89 9.42
N ASN A 304 -3.67 -18.99 9.08
CA ASN A 304 -4.23 -20.33 9.21
C ASN A 304 -4.55 -20.67 10.68
N TYR A 305 -3.65 -20.31 11.61
CA TYR A 305 -3.89 -20.46 13.03
C TYR A 305 -5.11 -19.65 13.49
N MET A 306 -5.23 -18.38 13.08
CA MET A 306 -6.39 -17.56 13.39
C MET A 306 -7.69 -18.15 12.85
N LYS A 307 -7.69 -18.66 11.61
CA LYS A 307 -8.86 -19.32 11.00
C LYS A 307 -9.31 -20.54 11.80
N CYS A 308 -8.34 -21.36 12.22
CA CYS A 308 -8.64 -22.54 13.06
C CYS A 308 -9.33 -22.13 14.37
N LEU A 309 -8.83 -21.11 15.07
CA LEU A 309 -9.43 -20.64 16.30
C LEU A 309 -10.80 -19.99 16.09
N VAL A 310 -10.99 -19.28 14.97
CA VAL A 310 -12.28 -18.63 14.65
C VAL A 310 -13.36 -19.65 14.32
N SER A 311 -13.01 -20.80 13.70
CA SER A 311 -13.97 -21.86 13.39
C SER A 311 -14.67 -22.45 14.63
N ASP A 312 -14.03 -22.32 15.81
CA ASP A 312 -14.56 -22.78 17.09
C ASP A 312 -15.38 -21.70 17.83
N ILE A 313 -15.55 -20.50 17.23
CA ILE A 313 -16.30 -19.41 17.84
C ILE A 313 -17.63 -19.25 17.10
N ALA A 314 -18.72 -19.48 17.81
CA ALA A 314 -20.05 -19.25 17.24
C ALA A 314 -20.27 -17.80 16.83
N ASN A 315 -20.99 -17.59 15.75
CA ASN A 315 -21.41 -16.27 15.26
C ASN A 315 -20.28 -15.33 14.79
N ILE A 316 -19.09 -15.86 14.52
CA ILE A 316 -18.05 -15.14 13.79
C ILE A 316 -17.78 -15.87 12.48
N SER A 317 -17.69 -15.11 11.38
CA SER A 317 -17.33 -15.65 10.08
C SER A 317 -16.15 -14.90 9.48
N ILE A 318 -15.35 -15.59 8.67
CA ILE A 318 -14.24 -14.98 7.90
C ILE A 318 -14.76 -14.67 6.50
N VAL A 319 -14.56 -13.43 6.04
CA VAL A 319 -15.10 -12.94 4.75
C VAL A 319 -14.53 -13.72 3.57
N THR A 320 -13.23 -14.01 3.60
CA THR A 320 -12.54 -14.75 2.53
C THR A 320 -11.64 -15.82 3.10
N ASP A 321 -11.74 -17.01 2.54
CA ASP A 321 -10.82 -18.11 2.85
C ASP A 321 -9.53 -17.98 2.02
N ASN A 322 -8.79 -16.90 2.24
CA ASN A 322 -7.46 -16.71 1.66
C ASN A 322 -6.38 -17.07 2.68
N ASN A 323 -5.17 -17.36 2.21
CA ASN A 323 -4.01 -17.60 3.05
C ASN A 323 -3.10 -16.36 3.10
N TYR A 324 -3.71 -15.18 3.10
CA TYR A 324 -2.99 -13.92 3.11
C TYR A 324 -3.03 -13.28 4.51
N ASN A 325 -2.18 -12.30 4.75
CA ASN A 325 -1.98 -11.65 6.05
C ASN A 325 -3.09 -10.63 6.44
N ILE A 326 -4.14 -10.49 5.64
CA ILE A 326 -5.37 -9.78 6.02
C ILE A 326 -6.47 -10.80 6.25
N CYS A 327 -7.00 -10.84 7.46
CA CYS A 327 -8.15 -11.63 7.86
C CYS A 327 -9.27 -10.69 8.32
N THR A 328 -10.43 -10.79 7.71
CA THR A 328 -11.58 -9.93 8.05
C THR A 328 -12.69 -10.75 8.64
N LEU A 329 -13.05 -10.43 9.89
CA LEU A 329 -14.04 -11.11 10.70
C LEU A 329 -15.35 -10.35 10.63
N THR A 330 -16.44 -11.01 10.21
CA THR A 330 -17.79 -10.47 10.25
C THR A 330 -18.53 -10.94 11.49
N PHE A 331 -19.48 -10.14 11.93
CA PHE A 331 -20.27 -10.33 13.13
C PHE A 331 -21.77 -10.25 12.82
N PRO A 332 -22.64 -10.86 13.64
CA PRO A 332 -24.08 -10.70 13.52
C PRO A 332 -24.50 -9.24 13.77
N GLU A 333 -25.73 -8.88 13.32
CA GLU A 333 -26.21 -7.49 13.33
C GLU A 333 -26.28 -6.85 14.73
N ASN A 334 -26.46 -7.65 15.77
CA ASN A 334 -26.47 -7.16 17.16
C ASN A 334 -25.08 -6.74 17.67
N ILE A 335 -24.00 -7.13 17.00
CA ILE A 335 -22.63 -6.73 17.33
C ILE A 335 -22.23 -5.57 16.42
N ASN A 336 -22.01 -4.39 16.99
CA ASN A 336 -21.55 -3.22 16.24
C ASN A 336 -20.00 -3.23 16.11
N CYS A 337 -19.47 -3.39 14.91
CA CYS A 337 -18.02 -3.48 14.68
C CYS A 337 -17.25 -2.22 15.12
N LYS A 338 -17.87 -1.03 15.08
CA LYS A 338 -17.24 0.20 15.54
C LYS A 338 -17.11 0.22 17.08
N ALA A 339 -18.17 -0.18 17.78
CA ALA A 339 -18.12 -0.30 19.24
C ALA A 339 -17.17 -1.42 19.68
N LEU A 340 -17.15 -2.55 18.98
CA LEU A 340 -16.17 -3.61 19.21
C LEU A 340 -14.74 -3.10 19.01
N LYS A 341 -14.46 -2.32 17.96
CA LYS A 341 -13.13 -1.70 17.77
C LYS A 341 -12.76 -0.81 18.94
N GLU A 342 -13.66 0.04 19.44
CA GLU A 342 -13.44 0.89 20.62
C GLU A 342 -13.16 0.07 21.88
N HIS A 343 -13.88 -1.06 22.07
CA HIS A 343 -13.61 -2.02 23.13
C HIS A 343 -12.20 -2.62 23.02
N LEU A 344 -11.80 -3.07 21.84
CA LEU A 344 -10.45 -3.61 21.61
C LEU A 344 -9.36 -2.55 21.88
N GLU A 345 -9.55 -1.31 21.46
CA GLU A 345 -8.63 -0.20 21.73
C GLU A 345 -8.48 0.08 23.23
N PHE A 346 -9.53 -0.14 24.03
CA PHE A 346 -9.42 -0.05 25.50
C PHE A 346 -8.40 -1.03 26.06
N PHE A 347 -8.23 -2.20 25.44
CA PHE A 347 -7.21 -3.20 25.79
C PHE A 347 -5.90 -3.01 25.02
N SER A 348 -5.72 -1.87 24.34
CA SER A 348 -4.53 -1.58 23.53
C SER A 348 -4.35 -2.56 22.35
N ILE A 349 -5.47 -3.03 21.77
CA ILE A 349 -5.51 -3.87 20.58
C ILE A 349 -5.98 -3.00 19.41
N PHE A 350 -5.11 -2.80 18.41
CA PHE A 350 -5.37 -1.92 17.28
C PHE A 350 -5.74 -2.73 16.04
N THR A 351 -6.97 -2.56 15.56
CA THR A 351 -7.55 -3.22 14.39
C THR A 351 -8.22 -2.18 13.49
N LYS A 352 -8.82 -2.60 12.37
CA LYS A 352 -9.63 -1.73 11.49
C LYS A 352 -11.06 -2.20 11.41
N ASP A 353 -12.00 -1.31 11.69
CA ASP A 353 -13.42 -1.53 11.42
C ASP A 353 -13.75 -1.34 9.93
N ILE A 354 -14.59 -2.23 9.39
CA ILE A 354 -15.12 -2.18 8.03
C ILE A 354 -16.64 -2.09 8.15
N VAL A 355 -17.14 -0.87 8.26
CA VAL A 355 -18.52 -0.58 8.68
C VAL A 355 -19.57 -1.10 7.71
N ASP A 356 -19.32 -1.02 6.40
CA ASP A 356 -20.26 -1.40 5.34
C ASP A 356 -20.57 -2.91 5.29
N ILE A 357 -19.73 -3.74 5.90
CA ILE A 357 -19.95 -5.20 6.01
C ILE A 357 -19.96 -5.68 7.47
N ASN A 358 -20.07 -4.77 8.44
CA ASN A 358 -20.04 -5.03 9.88
C ASN A 358 -18.90 -5.96 10.30
N ALA A 359 -17.67 -5.57 10.03
CA ALA A 359 -16.50 -6.41 10.20
C ALA A 359 -15.32 -5.72 10.90
N ILE A 360 -14.44 -6.54 11.47
CA ILE A 360 -13.11 -6.13 11.94
C ILE A 360 -12.05 -6.75 11.03
N ARG A 361 -11.22 -5.92 10.42
CA ARG A 361 -10.05 -6.35 9.64
C ARG A 361 -8.84 -6.48 10.56
N VAL A 362 -8.25 -7.66 10.56
CA VAL A 362 -7.00 -7.99 11.27
C VAL A 362 -5.88 -8.10 10.25
N SER A 363 -4.88 -7.26 10.38
CA SER A 363 -3.70 -7.24 9.50
C SER A 363 -2.52 -7.90 10.23
N LEU A 364 -2.27 -9.17 9.95
CA LEU A 364 -1.18 -9.96 10.53
C LEU A 364 0.15 -9.58 9.90
N SER A 365 1.17 -9.39 10.71
CA SER A 365 2.48 -8.96 10.25
C SER A 365 3.61 -9.69 10.99
N PHE A 366 4.86 -9.42 10.64
CA PHE A 366 5.99 -10.11 11.26
C PHE A 366 6.15 -9.84 12.76
N ILE A 367 5.51 -8.80 13.28
CA ILE A 367 5.55 -8.46 14.70
C ILE A 367 4.60 -9.29 15.56
N ASN A 368 3.61 -9.93 14.94
CA ASN A 368 2.59 -10.70 15.63
C ASN A 368 3.03 -12.16 15.89
N ASN A 369 2.39 -12.78 16.86
CA ASN A 369 2.55 -14.19 17.21
C ASN A 369 1.19 -14.83 17.56
N GLU A 370 1.17 -16.11 17.89
CA GLU A 370 -0.05 -16.88 18.21
C GLU A 370 -0.73 -16.38 19.50
N GLU A 371 0.06 -15.98 20.51
CA GLU A 371 -0.46 -15.44 21.79
C GLU A 371 -1.21 -14.13 21.56
N ASP A 372 -0.73 -13.28 20.65
CA ASP A 372 -1.42 -12.04 20.26
C ASP A 372 -2.80 -12.35 19.67
N ILE A 373 -2.89 -13.37 18.82
CA ILE A 373 -4.15 -13.80 18.19
C ILE A 373 -5.12 -14.37 19.24
N GLN A 374 -4.63 -15.21 20.14
CA GLN A 374 -5.43 -15.76 21.23
C GLN A 374 -6.02 -14.65 22.12
N PHE A 375 -5.20 -13.65 22.45
CA PHE A 375 -5.65 -12.52 23.28
C PHE A 375 -6.68 -11.66 22.54
N LEU A 376 -6.47 -11.37 21.26
CA LEU A 376 -7.44 -10.67 20.41
C LEU A 376 -8.80 -11.40 20.41
N LEU A 377 -8.80 -12.69 20.09
CA LEU A 377 -10.03 -13.48 20.01
C LEU A 377 -10.72 -13.63 21.38
N LYS A 378 -9.94 -13.74 22.46
CA LYS A 378 -10.49 -13.70 23.82
C LYS A 378 -11.25 -12.40 24.08
N LYS A 379 -10.71 -11.24 23.72
CA LYS A 379 -11.37 -9.94 23.93
C LYS A 379 -12.58 -9.74 23.03
N ILE A 380 -12.58 -10.31 21.84
CA ILE A 380 -13.76 -10.35 20.96
C ILE A 380 -14.87 -11.19 21.61
N LYS A 381 -14.56 -12.40 22.12
CA LYS A 381 -15.54 -13.26 22.81
C LYS A 381 -16.15 -12.57 24.02
N GLU A 382 -15.31 -11.99 24.90
CA GLU A 382 -15.76 -11.26 26.08
C GLU A 382 -16.79 -10.18 25.71
N TYR A 383 -16.55 -9.41 24.64
CA TYR A 383 -17.46 -8.36 24.15
C TYR A 383 -18.79 -8.93 23.61
N MET A 384 -18.75 -10.12 22.98
CA MET A 384 -19.96 -10.74 22.41
C MET A 384 -20.85 -11.39 23.47
N GLU A 385 -20.32 -11.67 24.65
CA GLU A 385 -21.03 -12.27 25.79
C GLU A 385 -21.65 -11.21 26.74
N GLU A 386 -21.23 -9.93 26.60
CA GLU A 386 -21.80 -8.76 27.32
C GLU A 386 -23.12 -8.28 26.65
#